data_609a89a4e7052079a4948c78c311a91b
#
_entry.id   609a89a4e7052079a4948c78c311a91b
#
_cell.length_a   1.000
_cell.length_b   1.000
_cell.length_c   1.000
_cell.angle_alpha   90.00
_cell.angle_beta   90.00
_cell.angle_gamma   90.00
#
_symmetry.space_group_name_H-M   'P 1'
#
loop_
_entity.id
_entity.type
_entity.pdbx_description
1 polymer ?
#
loop_
_entity_poly.entity_id
_entity_poly.type
_entity_poly.pdbx_seq_one_letter_code
_entity_poly.pdbx_strand_id
1 'polypeptide(L)'
;MFASAISPVAQAGFGLSTMVIAVPTGVKIFNWLGTIWGGKLKLNTPMLFSLGFIGMFVIGGLSGVTHSVVPADTQQTDTYYVVAHFHYVLFAGLYYWFPKVWGKMYNETLGKIHFWLMLIGFNLTFGPMHWLGLQGQVRRTWVYAEETNLAFWNVVVTVGAFIIAVSIIVFISIGFFLNEICLLYTS
;
A
#
# COMPACT_ATOMS: atom_id res chain seq x y z
N MET A 1 -13.90 1.28 16.09
CA MET A 1 -15.17 0.56 16.28
C MET A 1 -15.15 -0.25 17.57
N PHE A 2 -14.22 -1.18 17.78
CA PHE A 2 -14.15 -2.02 18.97
C PHE A 2 -13.73 -1.28 20.28
N ALA A 3 -13.19 -0.08 20.16
CA ALA A 3 -12.91 0.80 21.31
C ALA A 3 -14.13 1.64 21.75
N SER A 4 -15.29 1.50 21.08
CA SER A 4 -16.53 2.17 21.47
C SER A 4 -17.36 1.28 22.40
N ALA A 5 -18.27 1.89 23.17
CA ALA A 5 -19.13 1.20 24.14
C ALA A 5 -20.25 0.36 23.47
N ILE A 6 -19.90 -0.51 22.51
CA ILE A 6 -20.84 -1.45 21.91
C ILE A 6 -20.82 -2.79 22.65
N SER A 7 -21.95 -3.53 22.61
CA SER A 7 -22.07 -4.79 23.31
C SER A 7 -21.06 -5.83 22.81
N PRO A 8 -20.61 -6.79 23.66
CA PRO A 8 -19.68 -7.86 23.25
C PRO A 8 -20.21 -8.70 22.09
N VAL A 9 -21.52 -8.90 22.01
CA VAL A 9 -22.16 -9.63 20.90
C VAL A 9 -22.02 -8.85 19.59
N ALA A 10 -22.21 -7.53 19.61
CA ALA A 10 -22.02 -6.69 18.43
C ALA A 10 -20.54 -6.66 18.01
N GLN A 11 -19.60 -6.57 18.96
CA GLN A 11 -18.16 -6.66 18.68
C GLN A 11 -17.81 -7.99 18.00
N ALA A 12 -18.28 -9.11 18.51
CA ALA A 12 -18.06 -10.42 17.90
C ALA A 12 -18.66 -10.51 16.49
N GLY A 13 -19.86 -9.97 16.28
CA GLY A 13 -20.53 -9.94 14.98
C GLY A 13 -19.75 -9.14 13.95
N PHE A 14 -19.25 -7.95 14.31
CA PHE A 14 -18.42 -7.13 13.43
C PHE A 14 -17.04 -7.75 13.17
N GLY A 15 -16.41 -8.35 14.18
CA GLY A 15 -15.14 -9.06 14.01
C GLY A 15 -15.28 -10.23 13.04
N LEU A 16 -16.32 -11.05 13.20
CA LEU A 16 -16.60 -12.17 12.32
C LEU A 16 -16.88 -11.73 10.87
N SER A 17 -17.73 -10.70 10.68
CA SER A 17 -18.03 -10.19 9.34
C SER A 17 -16.78 -9.62 8.64
N THR A 18 -15.91 -8.94 9.37
CA THR A 18 -14.63 -8.44 8.86
C THR A 18 -13.70 -9.61 8.48
N MET A 19 -13.64 -10.66 9.30
CA MET A 19 -12.84 -11.87 9.02
C MET A 19 -13.32 -12.58 7.76
N VAL A 20 -14.63 -12.67 7.53
CA VAL A 20 -15.21 -13.30 6.34
C VAL A 20 -14.80 -12.60 5.05
N ILE A 21 -14.55 -11.29 5.07
CA ILE A 21 -14.07 -10.54 3.89
C ILE A 21 -12.67 -11.02 3.44
N ALA A 22 -11.86 -11.56 4.33
CA ALA A 22 -10.54 -12.09 3.98
C ALA A 22 -10.62 -13.28 3.01
N VAL A 23 -11.66 -14.10 3.08
CA VAL A 23 -11.81 -15.30 2.24
C VAL A 23 -11.93 -14.96 0.75
N PRO A 24 -12.91 -14.15 0.28
CA PRO A 24 -13.01 -13.79 -1.14
C PRO A 24 -11.81 -12.97 -1.61
N THR A 25 -11.19 -12.20 -0.73
CA THR A 25 -9.96 -11.46 -1.04
C THR A 25 -8.79 -12.41 -1.29
N GLY A 26 -8.63 -13.45 -0.46
CA GLY A 26 -7.64 -14.51 -0.68
C GLY A 26 -7.85 -15.23 -2.02
N VAL A 27 -9.09 -15.56 -2.38
CA VAL A 27 -9.42 -16.16 -3.68
C VAL A 27 -8.99 -15.25 -4.84
N LYS A 28 -9.18 -13.93 -4.75
CA LYS A 28 -8.71 -12.99 -5.76
C LYS A 28 -7.19 -13.01 -5.91
N ILE A 29 -6.44 -13.04 -4.82
CA ILE A 29 -4.98 -13.13 -4.85
C ILE A 29 -4.53 -14.40 -5.58
N PHE A 30 -5.11 -15.55 -5.25
CA PHE A 30 -4.80 -16.82 -5.92
C PHE A 30 -5.17 -16.78 -7.41
N ASN A 31 -6.28 -16.17 -7.80
CA ASN A 31 -6.67 -15.99 -9.19
C ASN A 31 -5.66 -15.11 -9.94
N TRP A 32 -5.18 -14.02 -9.35
CA TRP A 32 -4.16 -13.17 -9.96
C TRP A 32 -2.83 -13.90 -10.13
N LEU A 33 -2.38 -14.64 -9.09
CA LEU A 33 -1.18 -15.46 -9.17
C LEU A 33 -1.33 -16.58 -10.21
N GLY A 34 -2.49 -17.25 -10.27
CA GLY A 34 -2.80 -18.28 -11.27
C GLY A 34 -2.79 -17.73 -12.70
N THR A 35 -3.25 -16.49 -12.90
CA THR A 35 -3.22 -15.83 -14.21
C THR A 35 -1.79 -15.55 -14.68
N ILE A 36 -0.88 -15.27 -13.74
CA ILE A 36 0.54 -14.98 -14.02
C ILE A 36 1.35 -16.27 -14.17
N TRP A 37 0.91 -17.36 -13.54
CA TRP A 37 1.62 -18.62 -13.47
C TRP A 37 1.80 -19.25 -14.87
N GLY A 38 3.04 -19.56 -15.23
CA GLY A 38 3.37 -20.16 -16.54
C GLY A 38 3.31 -19.19 -17.73
N GLY A 39 2.95 -17.93 -17.54
CA GLY A 39 2.92 -16.90 -18.58
C GLY A 39 4.28 -16.29 -18.88
N LYS A 40 4.43 -15.75 -20.11
CA LYS A 40 5.62 -14.95 -20.49
C LYS A 40 5.43 -13.52 -19.99
N LEU A 41 6.03 -13.20 -18.86
CA LEU A 41 5.95 -11.85 -18.27
C LEU A 41 6.91 -10.90 -18.99
N LYS A 42 6.36 -9.79 -19.48
CA LYS A 42 7.15 -8.63 -19.92
C LYS A 42 7.16 -7.62 -18.77
N LEU A 43 8.34 -7.37 -18.20
CA LEU A 43 8.51 -6.44 -17.07
C LEU A 43 8.49 -4.98 -17.53
N ASN A 44 7.38 -4.58 -18.12
CA ASN A 44 7.08 -3.19 -18.42
C ASN A 44 6.57 -2.50 -17.16
N THR A 45 6.59 -1.16 -17.13
CA THR A 45 6.13 -0.37 -15.99
C THR A 45 4.77 -0.80 -15.45
N PRO A 46 3.70 -1.02 -16.26
CA PRO A 46 2.42 -1.49 -15.74
C PRO A 46 2.48 -2.85 -15.05
N MET A 47 3.31 -3.78 -15.59
CA MET A 47 3.48 -5.11 -15.00
C MET A 47 4.22 -5.03 -13.66
N LEU A 48 5.24 -4.18 -13.55
CA LEU A 48 5.95 -3.95 -12.29
C LEU A 48 4.99 -3.40 -11.21
N PHE A 49 4.14 -2.42 -11.56
CA PHE A 49 3.13 -1.91 -10.63
C PHE A 49 2.07 -2.95 -10.27
N SER A 50 1.68 -3.82 -11.20
CA SER A 50 0.74 -4.92 -10.91
C SER A 50 1.33 -5.95 -9.95
N LEU A 51 2.58 -6.35 -10.15
CA LEU A 51 3.29 -7.26 -9.25
C LEU A 51 3.53 -6.61 -7.88
N GLY A 52 3.96 -5.35 -7.87
CA GLY A 52 4.10 -4.56 -6.64
C GLY A 52 2.79 -4.47 -5.88
N PHE A 53 1.67 -4.22 -6.58
CA PHE A 53 0.33 -4.20 -5.98
C PHE A 53 -0.01 -5.52 -5.30
N ILE A 54 0.19 -6.66 -5.98
CA ILE A 54 -0.11 -7.97 -5.38
C ILE A 54 0.69 -8.17 -4.09
N GLY A 55 2.02 -7.90 -4.12
CA GLY A 55 2.86 -8.05 -2.93
C GLY A 55 2.45 -7.12 -1.79
N MET A 56 2.23 -5.84 -2.07
CA MET A 56 1.83 -4.85 -1.08
C MET A 56 0.43 -5.13 -0.52
N PHE A 57 -0.50 -5.53 -1.39
CA PHE A 57 -1.85 -5.86 -0.99
C PHE A 57 -1.91 -7.11 -0.09
N VAL A 58 -1.02 -8.09 -0.28
CA VAL A 58 -0.91 -9.25 0.62
C VAL A 58 -0.48 -8.79 2.02
N ILE A 59 0.52 -7.92 2.13
CA ILE A 59 0.96 -7.36 3.43
C ILE A 59 -0.20 -6.58 4.09
N GLY A 60 -0.85 -5.71 3.33
CA GLY A 60 -2.02 -4.95 3.79
C GLY A 60 -3.19 -5.86 4.19
N GLY A 61 -3.46 -6.91 3.42
CA GLY A 61 -4.51 -7.89 3.73
C GLY A 61 -4.25 -8.66 5.02
N LEU A 62 -3.01 -9.10 5.24
CA LEU A 62 -2.62 -9.78 6.48
C LEU A 62 -2.78 -8.86 7.71
N SER A 63 -2.35 -7.61 7.61
CA SER A 63 -2.58 -6.62 8.68
C SER A 63 -4.07 -6.32 8.89
N GLY A 64 -4.89 -6.39 7.83
CA GLY A 64 -6.35 -6.27 7.90
C GLY A 64 -7.01 -7.39 8.68
N VAL A 65 -6.52 -8.63 8.52
CA VAL A 65 -7.00 -9.78 9.31
C VAL A 65 -6.76 -9.57 10.81
N THR A 66 -5.64 -8.97 11.20
CA THR A 66 -5.38 -8.66 12.63
C THR A 66 -6.40 -7.67 13.19
N HIS A 67 -6.88 -6.71 12.39
CA HIS A 67 -7.94 -5.78 12.79
C HIS A 67 -9.32 -6.42 12.97
N SER A 68 -9.56 -7.60 12.41
CA SER A 68 -10.81 -8.35 12.64
C SER A 68 -10.88 -9.01 14.01
N VAL A 69 -9.72 -9.19 14.66
CA VAL A 69 -9.61 -9.79 16.00
C VAL A 69 -9.80 -8.70 17.04
N VAL A 70 -10.91 -8.73 17.78
CA VAL A 70 -11.31 -7.66 18.72
C VAL A 70 -10.21 -7.28 19.72
N PRO A 71 -9.53 -8.21 20.44
CA PRO A 71 -8.45 -7.84 21.35
C PRO A 71 -7.25 -7.20 20.67
N ALA A 72 -6.94 -7.59 19.42
CA ALA A 72 -5.85 -6.97 18.67
C ALA A 72 -6.24 -5.58 18.19
N ASP A 73 -7.46 -5.40 17.66
CA ASP A 73 -7.92 -4.10 17.16
C ASP A 73 -8.02 -3.06 18.26
N THR A 74 -8.43 -3.41 19.48
CA THR A 74 -8.47 -2.48 20.60
C THR A 74 -7.12 -1.87 20.94
N GLN A 75 -6.02 -2.60 20.69
CA GLN A 75 -4.65 -2.10 20.90
C GLN A 75 -4.12 -1.36 19.67
N GLN A 76 -4.52 -1.77 18.46
CA GLN A 76 -4.04 -1.24 17.18
C GLN A 76 -4.83 -0.02 16.71
N THR A 77 -6.08 0.12 17.13
CA THR A 77 -6.94 1.26 16.81
C THR A 77 -6.28 2.58 17.20
N ASP A 78 -6.36 3.55 16.30
CA ASP A 78 -5.77 4.89 16.44
C ASP A 78 -4.23 4.93 16.59
N THR A 79 -3.53 3.84 16.26
CA THR A 79 -2.07 3.78 16.19
C THR A 79 -1.56 3.91 14.74
N TYR A 80 -0.24 4.02 14.57
CA TYR A 80 0.41 3.99 13.26
C TYR A 80 0.23 2.66 12.53
N TYR A 81 -0.14 1.59 13.21
CA TYR A 81 -0.45 0.30 12.58
C TYR A 81 -1.63 0.40 11.59
N VAL A 82 -2.69 1.10 11.96
CA VAL A 82 -3.84 1.34 11.05
C VAL A 82 -3.42 2.17 9.85
N VAL A 83 -2.56 3.19 10.08
CA VAL A 83 -2.03 4.04 8.99
C VAL A 83 -1.24 3.21 7.99
N ALA A 84 -0.36 2.33 8.46
CA ALA A 84 0.37 1.41 7.62
C ALA A 84 -0.56 0.48 6.84
N HIS A 85 -1.51 -0.16 7.52
CA HIS A 85 -2.46 -1.08 6.91
C HIS A 85 -3.17 -0.47 5.69
N PHE A 86 -3.84 0.67 5.83
CA PHE A 86 -4.63 1.19 4.71
C PHE A 86 -3.77 1.73 3.57
N HIS A 87 -2.54 2.20 3.82
CA HIS A 87 -1.64 2.59 2.74
C HIS A 87 -1.18 1.38 1.92
N TYR A 88 -0.88 0.24 2.56
CA TYR A 88 -0.54 -0.99 1.84
C TYR A 88 -1.70 -1.49 0.97
N VAL A 89 -2.95 -1.29 1.38
CA VAL A 89 -4.13 -1.66 0.60
C VAL A 89 -4.34 -0.75 -0.60
N LEU A 90 -3.99 0.54 -0.50
CA LEU A 90 -4.26 1.55 -1.55
C LEU A 90 -3.21 1.62 -2.67
N PHE A 91 -2.15 0.82 -2.61
CA PHE A 91 -1.10 0.83 -3.63
C PHE A 91 -1.60 0.23 -4.95
N ALA A 92 -1.93 1.04 -5.97
CA ALA A 92 -2.47 0.54 -7.26
C ALA A 92 -2.27 1.41 -8.51
N GLY A 93 -2.30 0.78 -9.57
CA GLY A 93 -2.47 0.66 -11.04
C GLY A 93 -2.79 1.86 -11.92
N LEU A 94 -2.38 3.12 -11.63
CA LEU A 94 -2.61 4.27 -12.53
C LEU A 94 -1.94 4.08 -13.91
N TYR A 95 -0.78 3.45 -13.97
CA TYR A 95 0.01 3.28 -15.20
C TYR A 95 -0.66 2.42 -16.28
N TYR A 96 -1.47 1.45 -15.89
CA TYR A 96 -2.20 0.62 -16.87
C TYR A 96 -3.26 1.42 -17.64
N TRP A 97 -3.94 2.34 -16.94
CA TRP A 97 -5.01 3.15 -17.51
C TRP A 97 -4.51 4.42 -18.20
N PHE A 98 -3.32 4.88 -17.86
CA PHE A 98 -2.78 6.15 -18.32
C PHE A 98 -2.79 6.30 -19.85
N PRO A 99 -2.24 5.36 -20.65
CA PRO A 99 -2.27 5.47 -22.10
C PRO A 99 -3.68 5.43 -22.69
N LYS A 100 -4.59 4.70 -22.02
CA LYS A 100 -5.99 4.58 -22.48
C LYS A 100 -6.79 5.85 -22.24
N VAL A 101 -6.46 6.60 -21.20
CA VAL A 101 -7.18 7.85 -20.85
C VAL A 101 -6.61 9.04 -21.63
N TRP A 102 -5.30 9.14 -21.75
CA TRP A 102 -4.63 10.31 -22.36
C TRP A 102 -4.13 10.09 -23.80
N GLY A 103 -4.19 8.87 -24.33
CA GLY A 103 -3.74 8.56 -25.70
C GLY A 103 -2.25 8.78 -25.94
N LYS A 104 -1.46 8.98 -24.89
CA LYS A 104 -0.02 9.25 -24.94
C LYS A 104 0.73 8.20 -24.13
N MET A 105 1.94 7.81 -24.62
CA MET A 105 2.81 6.88 -23.88
C MET A 105 3.75 7.64 -22.98
N TYR A 106 4.01 7.11 -21.85
CA TYR A 106 5.05 7.58 -20.94
C TYR A 106 6.41 6.96 -21.28
N ASN A 107 7.47 7.62 -20.83
CA ASN A 107 8.83 7.10 -20.94
C ASN A 107 8.99 5.89 -19.99
N GLU A 108 9.26 4.70 -20.57
CA GLU A 108 9.42 3.45 -19.81
C GLU A 108 10.54 3.52 -18.76
N THR A 109 11.65 4.18 -19.09
CA THR A 109 12.78 4.30 -18.15
C THR A 109 12.39 5.13 -16.93
N LEU A 110 11.75 6.28 -17.13
CA LEU A 110 11.24 7.11 -16.03
C LEU A 110 10.16 6.40 -15.23
N GLY A 111 9.27 5.64 -15.91
CA GLY A 111 8.26 4.82 -15.26
C GLY A 111 8.85 3.74 -14.34
N LYS A 112 9.93 3.08 -14.75
CA LYS A 112 10.63 2.11 -13.91
C LYS A 112 11.37 2.76 -12.74
N ILE A 113 11.99 3.92 -12.95
CA ILE A 113 12.61 4.70 -11.87
C ILE A 113 11.55 5.10 -10.84
N HIS A 114 10.41 5.63 -11.29
CA HIS A 114 9.31 5.96 -10.40
C HIS A 114 8.84 4.73 -9.60
N PHE A 115 8.67 3.58 -10.25
CA PHE A 115 8.27 2.35 -9.58
C PHE A 115 9.21 1.97 -8.44
N TRP A 116 10.53 1.92 -8.69
CA TRP A 116 11.50 1.53 -7.68
C TRP A 116 11.59 2.53 -6.53
N LEU A 117 11.59 3.84 -6.83
CA LEU A 117 11.55 4.88 -5.80
C LEU A 117 10.29 4.79 -4.96
N MET A 118 9.14 4.60 -5.60
CA MET A 118 7.86 4.44 -4.89
C MET A 118 7.87 3.17 -4.03
N LEU A 119 8.30 2.03 -4.55
CA LEU A 119 8.32 0.77 -3.82
C LEU A 119 9.24 0.83 -2.60
N ILE A 120 10.45 1.35 -2.77
CA ILE A 120 11.44 1.48 -1.69
C ILE A 120 10.96 2.50 -0.66
N GLY A 121 10.58 3.69 -1.09
CA GLY A 121 10.11 4.76 -0.21
C GLY A 121 8.87 4.35 0.56
N PHE A 122 7.93 3.66 -0.11
CA PHE A 122 6.70 3.16 0.50
C PHE A 122 6.97 2.14 1.61
N ASN A 123 7.80 1.12 1.34
CA ASN A 123 8.15 0.13 2.36
C ASN A 123 8.95 0.73 3.51
N LEU A 124 9.83 1.69 3.21
CA LEU A 124 10.62 2.38 4.24
C LEU A 124 9.76 3.29 5.13
N THR A 125 8.66 3.83 4.58
CA THR A 125 7.72 4.67 5.33
C THR A 125 6.74 3.80 6.12
N PHE A 126 5.99 2.96 5.45
CA PHE A 126 4.85 2.26 6.05
C PHE A 126 5.22 0.91 6.68
N GLY A 127 6.33 0.27 6.31
CA GLY A 127 6.84 -0.93 6.98
C GLY A 127 7.10 -0.70 8.46
N PRO A 128 7.99 0.24 8.81
CA PRO A 128 8.27 0.57 10.21
C PRO A 128 7.06 1.10 10.98
N MET A 129 6.07 1.71 10.32
CA MET A 129 4.85 2.17 10.97
C MET A 129 4.02 1.02 11.57
N HIS A 130 4.08 -0.21 11.01
CA HIS A 130 3.48 -1.37 11.67
C HIS A 130 4.13 -1.63 13.02
N TRP A 131 5.47 -1.58 13.07
CA TRP A 131 6.23 -1.78 14.29
C TRP A 131 5.96 -0.66 15.31
N LEU A 132 5.99 0.60 14.89
CA LEU A 132 5.68 1.75 15.74
C LEU A 132 4.27 1.65 16.33
N GLY A 133 3.31 1.19 15.53
CA GLY A 133 1.94 0.98 16.00
C GLY A 133 1.83 -0.13 17.03
N LEU A 134 2.58 -1.24 16.87
CA LEU A 134 2.65 -2.32 17.87
C LEU A 134 3.31 -1.87 19.18
N GLN A 135 4.23 -0.91 19.12
CA GLN A 135 4.81 -0.26 20.30
C GLN A 135 3.89 0.78 20.96
N GLY A 136 2.68 0.95 20.43
CA GLY A 136 1.66 1.82 20.99
C GLY A 136 1.75 3.29 20.54
N GLN A 137 2.56 3.62 19.52
CA GLN A 137 2.59 4.98 19.00
C GLN A 137 1.24 5.36 18.37
N VAL A 138 0.58 6.34 18.97
CA VAL A 138 -0.71 6.85 18.52
C VAL A 138 -0.52 7.65 17.23
N ARG A 139 -1.45 7.54 16.28
CA ARG A 139 -1.49 8.40 15.10
C ARG A 139 -1.73 9.87 15.52
N ARG A 140 -1.23 10.83 14.72
CA ARG A 140 -1.37 12.28 14.98
C ARG A 140 -0.64 12.75 16.24
N THR A 141 0.41 12.05 16.68
CA THR A 141 1.23 12.45 17.81
C THR A 141 2.12 13.61 17.41
N TRP A 142 2.11 14.69 18.16
CA TRP A 142 2.99 15.85 17.98
C TRP A 142 4.35 15.66 18.67
N VAL A 143 4.34 15.09 19.87
CA VAL A 143 5.53 14.85 20.68
C VAL A 143 5.44 13.45 21.29
N TYR A 144 6.54 12.73 21.31
CA TYR A 144 6.69 11.43 21.97
C TYR A 144 7.88 11.48 22.92
N ALA A 145 7.83 10.68 24.01
CA ALA A 145 8.86 10.67 25.02
C ALA A 145 10.16 10.06 24.45
N GLU A 146 11.29 10.68 24.77
CA GLU A 146 12.62 10.24 24.28
C GLU A 146 12.98 8.81 24.73
N GLU A 147 12.47 8.40 25.88
CA GLU A 147 12.71 7.08 26.49
C GLU A 147 12.12 5.91 25.71
N THR A 148 11.24 6.17 24.73
CA THR A 148 10.48 5.14 24.02
C THR A 148 11.21 4.48 22.85
N ASN A 149 12.44 4.89 22.53
CA ASN A 149 13.19 4.45 21.34
C ASN A 149 12.44 4.60 20.00
N LEU A 150 11.37 5.39 19.96
CA LEU A 150 10.56 5.63 18.76
C LEU A 150 11.27 6.59 17.80
N ALA A 151 12.20 7.40 18.27
CA ALA A 151 12.89 8.43 17.49
C ALA A 151 13.58 7.84 16.26
N PHE A 152 14.33 6.77 16.40
CA PHE A 152 15.03 6.12 15.29
C PHE A 152 14.05 5.70 14.16
N TRP A 153 12.99 5.00 14.52
CA TRP A 153 12.02 4.53 13.55
C TRP A 153 11.23 5.68 12.89
N ASN A 154 10.94 6.74 13.63
CA ASN A 154 10.33 7.94 13.06
C ASN A 154 11.24 8.65 12.07
N VAL A 155 12.56 8.66 12.29
CA VAL A 155 13.54 9.16 11.31
C VAL A 155 13.51 8.30 10.04
N VAL A 156 13.52 6.97 10.17
CA VAL A 156 13.44 6.04 9.04
C VAL A 156 12.15 6.28 8.22
N VAL A 157 11.01 6.42 8.89
CA VAL A 157 9.72 6.77 8.26
C VAL A 157 9.81 8.08 7.51
N THR A 158 10.43 9.10 8.10
CA THR A 158 10.60 10.43 7.48
C THR A 158 11.48 10.36 6.24
N VAL A 159 12.60 9.64 6.29
CA VAL A 159 13.46 9.40 5.10
C VAL A 159 12.67 8.72 3.99
N GLY A 160 11.88 7.69 4.33
CA GLY A 160 10.99 7.03 3.37
C GLY A 160 10.00 8.00 2.73
N ALA A 161 9.39 8.90 3.52
CA ALA A 161 8.47 9.92 3.02
C ALA A 161 9.14 10.89 2.03
N PHE A 162 10.38 11.31 2.28
CA PHE A 162 11.14 12.10 1.31
C PHE A 162 11.41 11.35 0.00
N ILE A 163 11.71 10.05 0.06
CA ILE A 163 11.88 9.22 -1.14
C ILE A 163 10.56 9.16 -1.92
N ILE A 164 9.42 9.01 -1.26
CA ILE A 164 8.10 9.06 -1.92
C ILE A 164 7.89 10.44 -2.56
N ALA A 165 8.24 11.53 -1.89
CA ALA A 165 8.10 12.87 -2.45
C ALA A 165 8.93 13.03 -3.75
N VAL A 166 10.18 12.55 -3.76
CA VAL A 166 11.01 12.52 -4.99
C VAL A 166 10.35 11.64 -6.06
N SER A 167 9.81 10.50 -5.70
CA SER A 167 9.08 9.62 -6.62
C SER A 167 7.89 10.34 -7.28
N ILE A 168 7.13 11.12 -6.51
CA ILE A 168 6.01 11.92 -7.02
C ILE A 168 6.50 13.00 -8.00
N ILE A 169 7.62 13.65 -7.73
CA ILE A 169 8.22 14.63 -8.66
C ILE A 169 8.59 13.93 -9.98
N VAL A 170 9.18 12.74 -9.93
CA VAL A 170 9.47 11.95 -11.14
C VAL A 170 8.17 11.61 -11.88
N PHE A 171 7.10 11.24 -11.18
CA PHE A 171 5.80 10.97 -11.79
C PHE A 171 5.22 12.19 -12.51
N ILE A 172 5.28 13.37 -11.89
CA ILE A 172 4.84 14.62 -12.51
C ILE A 172 5.68 14.92 -13.75
N SER A 173 7.00 14.71 -13.68
CA SER A 173 7.90 14.88 -14.82
C SER A 173 7.54 13.96 -15.99
N ILE A 174 7.08 12.74 -15.73
CA ILE A 174 6.58 11.81 -16.76
C ILE A 174 5.41 12.46 -17.52
N GLY A 175 4.51 13.16 -16.81
CA GLY A 175 3.38 13.87 -17.41
C GLY A 175 3.81 14.99 -18.37
N PHE A 176 4.93 15.65 -18.12
CA PHE A 176 5.47 16.70 -18.99
C PHE A 176 6.24 16.14 -20.19
N PHE A 177 6.90 14.99 -20.06
CA PHE A 177 7.68 14.34 -21.13
C PHE A 177 6.89 13.23 -21.85
N LEU A 178 5.60 13.46 -22.09
CA LEU A 178 4.75 12.52 -22.83
C LEU A 178 5.12 12.57 -24.32
N ASN A 179 5.50 11.42 -24.87
CA ASN A 179 5.67 11.25 -26.31
C ASN A 179 4.31 11.01 -26.97
N GLU A 180 4.05 11.67 -28.09
CA GLU A 180 2.87 11.35 -28.90
C GLU A 180 3.01 9.93 -29.47
N ILE A 181 2.07 9.06 -29.14
CA ILE A 181 2.00 7.75 -29.76
C ILE A 181 1.08 7.83 -30.95
N CYS A 182 1.65 7.42 -32.07
CA CYS A 182 0.87 6.98 -33.21
C CYS A 182 -0.12 5.91 -32.75
N LEU A 183 -1.41 6.09 -33.06
CA LEU A 183 -2.57 5.25 -32.70
C LEU A 183 -2.50 3.84 -33.35
N LEU A 184 -1.43 3.11 -33.21
CA LEU A 184 -1.24 1.76 -33.74
C LEU A 184 -1.63 0.64 -32.77
N TYR A 185 -2.38 0.94 -31.70
CA TYR A 185 -2.86 -0.07 -30.73
C TYR A 185 -4.37 -0.20 -30.68
N THR A 186 -5.05 -0.02 -31.83
CA THR A 186 -6.49 -0.33 -31.98
C THR A 186 -6.71 -1.34 -33.10
N SER A 187 -6.05 -2.46 -33.03
CA SER A 187 -6.42 -3.64 -33.83
C SER A 187 -6.18 -4.90 -33.01
#